data_6ffa3f762eea3588ff339a4c9ed02baa
#
_entry.id   6ffa3f762eea3588ff339a4c9ed02baa
#
_cell.length_a   1.000
_cell.length_b   1.000
_cell.length_c   1.000
_cell.angle_alpha   90.00
_cell.angle_beta   90.00
_cell.angle_gamma   90.00
#
_symmetry.space_group_name_H-M   'P 1'
#
loop_
_entity.id
_entity.type
_entity.pdbx_description
1 polymer ?
#
loop_
_entity_poly.entity_id
_entity_poly.type
_entity_poly.pdbx_seq_one_letter_code
_entity_poly.pdbx_strand_id
1 'polypeptide(L)'
;MQAGSDVARIRVWKGEEFTAEEPQTRMTVITIEQAGKYEGQEVTIRGWLYNLRESGKLVFPIFRDGTGIIQGVCALKENPEAFAALRGLTQESSVIVTGKIRAEQRAPGGYEMGVSKIQVVQRVPESTPFPIQLKEHGVDFLLDHRHLWMRTPRQAAILRIRAEAERAAREFMDSQGYTLTDAPIFTPAACEGTSTLFEVNYIDDEKAYLTQSGQLYIEATAMALGKVYTFGPTFRAEKSKTRRHLTEFWMLEPEAAYVELDEAMTLGEGLVSAIVQSVLKNKARELETLKRDTTKLQNVKPPFPRISYEDAIKVLRKHGNPAKFGDDIGGDEETIVSNEFDRPVLIHRYPAAIKAFYMQPDAERPDLALAFDMLAPEGYGEIIGGSQRIHDYDLLVKRLREHNLPEEAFRWYLDLRRYGSVPHSGFGMGLERTVAWICGAEHIREVIPFPRMLYRVYP
;
A
#
# COMPACT_ATOMS: atom_id res chain seq x y z
N MET A 1 -24.19 -52.19 23.03
CA MET A 1 -24.04 -51.85 21.61
C MET A 1 -22.76 -51.04 21.46
N GLN A 2 -21.76 -51.68 20.87
CA GLN A 2 -20.43 -51.14 20.68
C GLN A 2 -20.44 -50.17 19.47
N ALA A 3 -19.95 -48.95 19.65
CA ALA A 3 -19.64 -48.04 18.56
C ALA A 3 -18.11 -48.12 18.32
N GLY A 4 -17.74 -48.60 17.14
CA GLY A 4 -16.34 -48.76 16.73
C GLY A 4 -15.71 -47.42 16.35
N SER A 5 -14.47 -47.25 16.76
CA SER A 5 -13.58 -46.18 16.42
C SER A 5 -12.89 -46.48 15.07
N ASP A 6 -13.27 -45.77 14.02
CA ASP A 6 -12.50 -45.73 12.77
C ASP A 6 -11.35 -44.74 12.89
N VAL A 7 -10.17 -45.28 13.19
CA VAL A 7 -8.91 -44.56 13.12
C VAL A 7 -8.41 -44.63 11.66
N ALA A 8 -8.44 -43.54 10.94
CA ALA A 8 -7.87 -43.43 9.61
C ALA A 8 -6.38 -43.70 9.62
N ARG A 9 -5.94 -44.84 9.06
CA ARG A 9 -4.55 -45.20 8.87
C ARG A 9 -3.93 -44.35 7.77
N ILE A 10 -2.99 -43.51 8.18
CA ILE A 10 -2.09 -42.80 7.24
C ILE A 10 -1.22 -43.89 6.57
N ARG A 11 -1.39 -44.08 5.27
CA ARG A 11 -0.51 -44.93 4.47
C ARG A 11 0.86 -44.23 4.31
N VAL A 12 1.85 -44.75 4.95
CA VAL A 12 3.27 -44.42 4.69
C VAL A 12 3.63 -45.05 3.34
N TRP A 13 4.01 -44.20 2.40
CA TRP A 13 4.51 -44.60 1.08
C TRP A 13 5.88 -45.34 1.31
N LYS A 14 5.93 -46.63 1.02
CA LYS A 14 7.19 -47.37 0.91
C LYS A 14 7.77 -47.11 -0.47
N GLY A 15 9.01 -46.58 -0.50
CA GLY A 15 9.72 -46.20 -1.72
C GLY A 15 9.90 -47.40 -2.66
N GLU A 16 9.51 -47.22 -3.90
CA GLU A 16 10.03 -47.99 -5.02
C GLU A 16 11.43 -47.46 -5.34
N GLU A 17 12.40 -48.37 -5.54
CA GLU A 17 13.73 -48.02 -5.98
C GLU A 17 13.68 -47.35 -7.34
N PHE A 18 13.94 -46.05 -7.36
CA PHE A 18 14.19 -45.34 -8.61
C PHE A 18 15.52 -45.81 -9.18
N THR A 19 15.48 -46.54 -10.28
CA THR A 19 16.65 -46.72 -11.15
C THR A 19 17.16 -45.34 -11.55
N ALA A 20 18.46 -45.11 -11.30
CA ALA A 20 19.12 -43.87 -11.66
C ALA A 20 19.07 -43.67 -13.19
N GLU A 21 18.10 -42.85 -13.66
CA GLU A 21 18.19 -42.22 -14.97
C GLU A 21 19.40 -41.29 -14.95
N GLU A 22 20.18 -41.28 -16.03
CA GLU A 22 21.33 -40.38 -16.24
C GLU A 22 21.00 -38.96 -15.78
N PRO A 23 21.94 -38.19 -15.21
CA PRO A 23 21.68 -36.85 -14.72
C PRO A 23 21.30 -35.98 -15.91
N GLN A 24 19.99 -35.83 -16.16
CA GLN A 24 19.49 -34.72 -16.97
C GLN A 24 20.07 -33.47 -16.32
N THR A 25 20.94 -32.78 -17.06
CA THR A 25 21.53 -31.50 -16.65
C THR A 25 20.36 -30.59 -16.24
N ARG A 26 20.15 -30.45 -14.95
CA ARG A 26 19.01 -29.72 -14.39
C ARG A 26 19.20 -28.27 -14.81
N MET A 27 18.51 -27.85 -15.89
CA MET A 27 18.60 -26.47 -16.38
C MET A 27 18.26 -25.50 -15.26
N THR A 28 19.13 -24.52 -15.03
CA THR A 28 18.98 -23.54 -13.97
C THR A 28 17.81 -22.62 -14.30
N VAL A 29 16.75 -22.68 -13.49
CA VAL A 29 15.60 -21.78 -13.60
C VAL A 29 15.89 -20.52 -12.79
N ILE A 30 15.76 -19.35 -13.42
CA ILE A 30 16.01 -18.05 -12.80
C ILE A 30 14.81 -17.12 -12.96
N THR A 31 14.79 -16.04 -12.18
CA THR A 31 13.93 -14.87 -12.43
C THR A 31 14.67 -13.85 -13.29
N ILE A 32 13.91 -12.97 -13.96
CA ILE A 32 14.49 -11.94 -14.86
C ILE A 32 15.41 -10.99 -14.07
N GLU A 33 15.10 -10.63 -12.84
CA GLU A 33 15.97 -9.78 -12.01
C GLU A 33 17.34 -10.40 -11.71
N GLN A 34 17.45 -11.72 -11.79
CA GLN A 34 18.70 -12.46 -11.56
C GLN A 34 19.58 -12.55 -12.81
N ALA A 35 19.11 -12.10 -13.98
CA ALA A 35 19.81 -12.30 -15.26
C ALA A 35 21.29 -11.91 -15.21
N GLY A 36 21.63 -10.78 -14.59
CA GLY A 36 23.02 -10.34 -14.47
C GLY A 36 23.95 -11.27 -13.70
N LYS A 37 23.42 -12.14 -12.82
CA LYS A 37 24.21 -13.14 -12.09
C LYS A 37 24.57 -14.35 -12.97
N TYR A 38 23.91 -14.50 -14.11
CA TYR A 38 24.05 -15.64 -15.00
C TYR A 38 24.53 -15.24 -16.41
N GLU A 39 25.25 -14.12 -16.52
CA GLU A 39 25.85 -13.69 -17.76
C GLU A 39 26.75 -14.79 -18.34
N GLY A 40 26.60 -15.05 -19.63
CA GLY A 40 27.34 -16.10 -20.36
C GLY A 40 26.78 -17.52 -20.14
N GLN A 41 25.83 -17.73 -19.28
CA GLN A 41 25.25 -19.05 -18.96
C GLN A 41 23.93 -19.27 -19.68
N GLU A 42 23.61 -20.54 -19.96
CA GLU A 42 22.29 -20.93 -20.44
C GLU A 42 21.35 -21.18 -19.26
N VAL A 43 20.21 -20.52 -19.29
CA VAL A 43 19.22 -20.54 -18.19
C VAL A 43 17.80 -20.67 -18.74
N THR A 44 16.87 -20.99 -17.85
CA THR A 44 15.45 -21.06 -18.16
C THR A 44 14.69 -19.97 -17.38
N ILE A 45 13.81 -19.24 -18.08
CA ILE A 45 12.88 -18.26 -17.51
C ILE A 45 11.45 -18.77 -17.76
N ARG A 46 10.59 -18.63 -16.76
CA ARG A 46 9.15 -18.90 -16.85
C ARG A 46 8.39 -17.59 -16.80
N GLY A 47 7.51 -17.35 -17.79
CA GLY A 47 6.85 -16.04 -17.84
C GLY A 47 5.85 -15.94 -18.98
N TRP A 48 5.69 -14.74 -19.48
CA TRP A 48 4.71 -14.39 -20.51
C TRP A 48 5.38 -13.55 -21.61
N LEU A 49 4.89 -13.71 -22.85
CA LEU A 49 5.28 -12.84 -23.95
C LEU A 49 4.60 -11.48 -23.80
N TYR A 50 5.36 -10.45 -23.44
CA TYR A 50 4.86 -9.09 -23.31
C TYR A 50 4.71 -8.38 -24.66
N ASN A 51 5.70 -8.55 -25.54
CA ASN A 51 5.73 -7.96 -26.88
C ASN A 51 6.60 -8.80 -27.82
N LEU A 52 6.37 -8.69 -29.11
CA LEU A 52 7.16 -9.33 -30.15
C LEU A 52 7.40 -8.35 -31.31
N ARG A 53 8.67 -8.20 -31.72
CA ARG A 53 9.06 -7.48 -32.92
C ARG A 53 9.80 -8.42 -33.84
N GLU A 54 9.51 -8.33 -35.12
CA GLU A 54 10.20 -9.08 -36.18
C GLU A 54 11.07 -8.15 -37.05
N SER A 55 12.24 -8.64 -37.45
CA SER A 55 13.12 -7.95 -38.41
C SER A 55 13.86 -8.99 -39.27
N GLY A 56 13.34 -9.22 -40.47
CA GLY A 56 13.88 -10.19 -41.41
C GLY A 56 13.91 -11.62 -40.86
N LYS A 57 15.09 -12.16 -40.62
CA LYS A 57 15.30 -13.52 -40.08
C LYS A 57 15.54 -13.53 -38.57
N LEU A 58 15.21 -12.46 -37.87
CA LEU A 58 15.33 -12.31 -36.42
C LEU A 58 13.96 -11.96 -35.82
N VAL A 59 13.67 -12.51 -34.64
CA VAL A 59 12.57 -12.09 -33.79
C VAL A 59 13.12 -11.62 -32.42
N PHE A 60 12.49 -10.56 -31.89
CA PHE A 60 12.85 -9.91 -30.65
C PHE A 60 11.65 -9.96 -29.72
N PRO A 61 11.41 -11.09 -29.04
CA PRO A 61 10.40 -11.18 -28.01
C PRO A 61 10.83 -10.39 -26.78
N ILE A 62 9.90 -9.74 -26.13
CA ILE A 62 10.07 -9.23 -24.77
C ILE A 62 9.27 -10.15 -23.85
N PHE A 63 9.97 -10.80 -22.95
CA PHE A 63 9.36 -11.64 -21.91
C PHE A 63 9.24 -10.85 -20.62
N ARG A 64 8.19 -11.11 -19.88
CA ARG A 64 8.01 -10.64 -18.51
C ARG A 64 7.83 -11.81 -17.55
N ASP A 65 8.28 -11.65 -16.34
CA ASP A 65 7.92 -12.48 -15.20
C ASP A 65 7.43 -11.62 -14.03
N GLY A 66 7.34 -12.21 -12.84
CA GLY A 66 6.98 -11.45 -11.63
C GLY A 66 8.01 -10.39 -11.21
N THR A 67 9.24 -10.38 -11.78
CA THR A 67 10.36 -9.55 -11.31
C THR A 67 10.80 -8.49 -12.31
N GLY A 68 10.46 -8.63 -13.59
CA GLY A 68 10.86 -7.65 -14.60
C GLY A 68 10.52 -8.05 -16.03
N ILE A 69 11.21 -7.39 -16.97
CA ILE A 69 11.16 -7.68 -18.40
C ILE A 69 12.57 -7.93 -18.95
N ILE A 70 12.70 -8.81 -19.93
CA ILE A 70 13.95 -9.09 -20.65
C ILE A 70 13.68 -9.22 -22.14
N GLN A 71 14.58 -8.68 -22.98
CA GLN A 71 14.55 -8.91 -24.41
C GLN A 71 15.14 -10.28 -24.75
N GLY A 72 14.44 -11.05 -25.58
CA GLY A 72 14.99 -12.22 -26.25
C GLY A 72 15.47 -11.86 -27.65
N VAL A 73 16.41 -12.64 -28.17
CA VAL A 73 16.84 -12.62 -29.56
C VAL A 73 16.82 -14.05 -30.09
N CYS A 74 16.09 -14.32 -31.17
CA CYS A 74 16.04 -15.63 -31.77
C CYS A 74 16.25 -15.51 -33.28
N ALA A 75 17.26 -16.21 -33.82
CA ALA A 75 17.59 -16.22 -35.20
C ALA A 75 17.04 -17.48 -35.91
N LEU A 76 16.38 -17.30 -37.06
CA LEU A 76 15.80 -18.40 -37.84
C LEU A 76 16.85 -19.46 -38.20
N LYS A 77 18.09 -19.04 -38.54
CA LYS A 77 19.15 -19.95 -38.94
C LYS A 77 19.68 -20.83 -37.81
N GLU A 78 19.68 -20.29 -36.60
CA GLU A 78 20.24 -20.97 -35.41
C GLU A 78 19.19 -21.84 -34.71
N ASN A 79 17.98 -21.34 -34.58
CA ASN A 79 16.90 -21.97 -33.80
C ASN A 79 15.56 -21.92 -34.56
N PRO A 80 15.40 -22.66 -35.69
CA PRO A 80 14.22 -22.54 -36.54
C PRO A 80 12.90 -22.93 -35.85
N GLU A 81 12.93 -23.91 -34.96
CA GLU A 81 11.75 -24.34 -34.21
C GLU A 81 11.29 -23.25 -33.18
N ALA A 82 12.22 -22.72 -32.43
CA ALA A 82 11.93 -21.63 -31.47
C ALA A 82 11.48 -20.37 -32.21
N PHE A 83 12.10 -20.07 -33.37
CA PHE A 83 11.70 -18.95 -34.21
C PHE A 83 10.26 -19.11 -34.73
N ALA A 84 9.89 -20.27 -35.23
CA ALA A 84 8.54 -20.55 -35.72
C ALA A 84 7.50 -20.49 -34.58
N ALA A 85 7.84 -21.04 -33.43
CA ALA A 85 6.97 -21.00 -32.25
C ALA A 85 6.73 -19.56 -31.78
N LEU A 86 7.78 -18.72 -31.71
CA LEU A 86 7.68 -17.31 -31.30
C LEU A 86 6.81 -16.50 -32.26
N ARG A 87 6.95 -16.66 -33.56
CA ARG A 87 6.16 -15.94 -34.58
C ARG A 87 4.65 -16.22 -34.47
N GLY A 88 4.29 -17.39 -33.97
CA GLY A 88 2.90 -17.77 -33.79
C GLY A 88 2.30 -17.34 -32.44
N LEU A 89 3.04 -16.62 -31.57
CA LEU A 89 2.56 -16.21 -30.26
C LEU A 89 1.93 -14.84 -30.30
N THR A 90 0.88 -14.71 -29.49
CA THR A 90 0.19 -13.44 -29.22
C THR A 90 0.57 -12.92 -27.83
N GLN A 91 0.37 -11.63 -27.59
CA GLN A 91 0.64 -10.96 -26.33
C GLN A 91 0.01 -11.73 -25.14
N GLU A 92 0.76 -11.83 -24.04
CA GLU A 92 0.39 -12.51 -22.80
C GLU A 92 0.29 -14.05 -22.90
N SER A 93 0.69 -14.67 -24.01
CA SER A 93 0.91 -16.12 -24.05
C SER A 93 1.95 -16.53 -23.02
N SER A 94 1.68 -17.58 -22.22
CA SER A 94 2.59 -18.06 -21.19
C SER A 94 3.59 -19.08 -21.77
N VAL A 95 4.86 -18.93 -21.37
CA VAL A 95 5.98 -19.65 -21.95
C VAL A 95 7.03 -20.05 -20.91
N ILE A 96 7.79 -21.09 -21.26
CA ILE A 96 9.06 -21.46 -20.63
C ILE A 96 10.14 -21.28 -21.69
N VAL A 97 11.08 -20.37 -21.47
CA VAL A 97 12.10 -19.99 -22.45
C VAL A 97 13.47 -20.33 -21.91
N THR A 98 14.27 -21.00 -22.74
CA THR A 98 15.68 -21.33 -22.45
C THR A 98 16.58 -20.56 -23.40
N GLY A 99 17.68 -20.05 -22.84
CA GLY A 99 18.64 -19.31 -23.66
C GLY A 99 19.81 -18.78 -22.86
N LYS A 100 20.80 -18.27 -23.57
CA LYS A 100 22.04 -17.74 -22.99
C LYS A 100 21.86 -16.25 -22.67
N ILE A 101 22.18 -15.84 -21.46
CA ILE A 101 22.16 -14.44 -21.01
C ILE A 101 23.43 -13.72 -21.55
N ARG A 102 23.22 -12.50 -22.06
CA ARG A 102 24.30 -11.61 -22.54
C ARG A 102 24.06 -10.20 -22.02
N ALA A 103 25.13 -9.48 -21.70
CA ALA A 103 25.05 -8.05 -21.43
C ALA A 103 24.72 -7.29 -22.73
N GLU A 104 23.72 -6.43 -22.72
CA GLU A 104 23.34 -5.52 -23.79
C GLU A 104 22.75 -4.23 -23.19
N GLN A 105 23.53 -3.17 -23.23
CA GLN A 105 23.16 -1.90 -22.57
C GLN A 105 21.87 -1.26 -23.09
N ARG A 106 21.48 -1.55 -24.34
CA ARG A 106 20.26 -1.04 -24.95
C ARG A 106 19.03 -1.88 -24.64
N ALA A 107 19.23 -3.10 -24.12
CA ALA A 107 18.14 -3.97 -23.74
C ALA A 107 17.55 -3.56 -22.38
N PRO A 108 16.25 -3.79 -22.14
CA PRO A 108 15.64 -3.53 -20.83
C PRO A 108 16.39 -4.24 -19.70
N GLY A 109 16.83 -3.49 -18.71
CA GLY A 109 17.60 -4.03 -17.58
C GLY A 109 19.07 -4.36 -17.87
N GLY A 110 19.61 -3.96 -19.04
CA GLY A 110 21.02 -4.13 -19.42
C GLY A 110 21.42 -5.54 -19.86
N TYR A 111 20.46 -6.46 -20.02
CA TYR A 111 20.68 -7.85 -20.41
C TYR A 111 19.67 -8.32 -21.45
N GLU A 112 20.10 -9.24 -22.33
CA GLU A 112 19.21 -9.94 -23.23
C GLU A 112 19.44 -11.45 -23.17
N MET A 113 18.49 -12.23 -23.71
CA MET A 113 18.56 -13.68 -23.77
C MET A 113 18.64 -14.14 -25.25
N GLY A 114 19.73 -14.79 -25.65
CA GLY A 114 19.78 -15.53 -26.89
C GLY A 114 18.93 -16.79 -26.80
N VAL A 115 17.71 -16.76 -27.36
CA VAL A 115 16.73 -17.85 -27.19
C VAL A 115 17.13 -19.09 -27.97
N SER A 116 17.36 -20.21 -27.29
CA SER A 116 17.66 -21.51 -27.87
C SER A 116 16.44 -22.43 -27.94
N LYS A 117 15.53 -22.34 -26.94
CA LYS A 117 14.33 -23.18 -26.85
C LYS A 117 13.16 -22.43 -26.25
N ILE A 118 11.96 -22.74 -26.73
CA ILE A 118 10.71 -22.25 -26.13
C ILE A 118 9.69 -23.38 -26.03
N GLN A 119 9.04 -23.44 -24.88
CA GLN A 119 7.86 -24.27 -24.66
C GLN A 119 6.68 -23.34 -24.40
N VAL A 120 5.65 -23.46 -25.25
CA VAL A 120 4.40 -22.72 -25.05
C VAL A 120 3.56 -23.46 -24.02
N VAL A 121 3.22 -22.80 -22.92
CA VAL A 121 2.34 -23.34 -21.89
C VAL A 121 0.89 -23.10 -22.27
N GLN A 122 0.56 -21.82 -22.60
CA GLN A 122 -0.75 -21.45 -23.11
C GLN A 122 -0.60 -20.34 -24.15
N ARG A 123 -1.24 -20.50 -25.29
CA ARG A 123 -1.37 -19.45 -26.29
C ARG A 123 -2.63 -18.65 -26.03
N VAL A 124 -2.56 -17.33 -26.03
CA VAL A 124 -3.74 -16.46 -26.09
C VAL A 124 -4.29 -16.51 -27.51
N PRO A 125 -5.59 -16.87 -27.72
CA PRO A 125 -6.16 -16.98 -29.06
C PRO A 125 -6.20 -15.63 -29.79
N GLU A 126 -5.92 -15.63 -31.10
CA GLU A 126 -6.04 -14.43 -31.93
C GLU A 126 -7.47 -13.89 -32.00
N SER A 127 -8.47 -14.78 -31.87
CA SER A 127 -9.89 -14.42 -31.83
C SER A 127 -10.31 -13.67 -30.55
N THR A 128 -9.55 -13.82 -29.47
CA THR A 128 -9.77 -13.16 -28.18
C THR A 128 -8.44 -12.61 -27.63
N PRO A 129 -7.87 -11.58 -28.29
CA PRO A 129 -6.56 -11.05 -27.91
C PRO A 129 -6.59 -10.42 -26.53
N PHE A 130 -5.41 -10.34 -25.90
CA PHE A 130 -5.26 -9.63 -24.64
C PHE A 130 -5.78 -8.18 -24.78
N PRO A 131 -6.72 -7.73 -23.93
CA PRO A 131 -7.43 -6.49 -24.19
C PRO A 131 -6.57 -5.21 -24.02
N ILE A 132 -5.55 -5.26 -23.15
CA ILE A 132 -4.68 -4.12 -22.88
C ILE A 132 -3.50 -4.16 -23.84
N GLN A 133 -3.67 -3.50 -24.97
CA GLN A 133 -2.63 -3.37 -26.01
C GLN A 133 -1.56 -2.35 -25.60
N LEU A 134 -0.42 -2.32 -26.31
CA LEU A 134 0.69 -1.38 -26.11
C LEU A 134 0.36 0.01 -26.70
N LYS A 135 -0.75 0.58 -26.27
CA LYS A 135 -1.23 1.92 -26.64
C LYS A 135 -1.90 2.56 -25.43
N GLU A 136 -2.22 3.82 -25.52
CA GLU A 136 -3.01 4.49 -24.48
C GLU A 136 -4.44 3.94 -24.42
N HIS A 137 -4.95 3.79 -23.21
CA HIS A 137 -6.29 3.34 -22.91
C HIS A 137 -6.95 4.31 -21.93
N GLY A 138 -8.25 4.51 -22.07
CA GLY A 138 -9.03 5.28 -21.11
C GLY A 138 -9.04 4.62 -19.72
N VAL A 139 -9.10 5.45 -18.70
CA VAL A 139 -9.02 4.99 -17.30
C VAL A 139 -10.14 4.04 -16.92
N ASP A 140 -11.37 4.29 -17.38
CA ASP A 140 -12.52 3.40 -17.06
C ASP A 140 -12.34 2.02 -17.68
N PHE A 141 -11.85 1.93 -18.92
CA PHE A 141 -11.49 0.67 -19.54
C PHE A 141 -10.41 -0.08 -18.75
N LEU A 142 -9.37 0.61 -18.29
CA LEU A 142 -8.31 0.01 -17.48
C LEU A 142 -8.84 -0.47 -16.12
N LEU A 143 -9.73 0.26 -15.52
CA LEU A 143 -10.36 -0.13 -14.26
C LEU A 143 -11.30 -1.34 -14.43
N ASP A 144 -12.04 -1.45 -15.54
CA ASP A 144 -12.87 -2.62 -15.85
C ASP A 144 -12.01 -3.87 -16.08
N HIS A 145 -10.77 -3.67 -16.53
CA HIS A 145 -9.77 -4.71 -16.73
C HIS A 145 -8.67 -4.68 -15.65
N ARG A 146 -8.97 -4.24 -14.45
CA ARG A 146 -7.96 -4.04 -13.39
C ARG A 146 -7.12 -5.28 -13.12
N HIS A 147 -7.72 -6.47 -13.10
CA HIS A 147 -7.07 -7.76 -12.94
C HIS A 147 -6.02 -8.08 -14.04
N LEU A 148 -6.15 -7.47 -15.20
CA LEU A 148 -5.20 -7.57 -16.32
C LEU A 148 -4.23 -6.36 -16.35
N TRP A 149 -4.73 -5.18 -15.99
CA TRP A 149 -3.91 -3.96 -15.96
C TRP A 149 -2.70 -4.07 -15.04
N MET A 150 -2.82 -4.79 -13.93
CA MET A 150 -1.70 -5.08 -13.02
C MET A 150 -0.50 -5.78 -13.69
N ARG A 151 -0.68 -6.38 -14.87
CA ARG A 151 0.41 -7.03 -15.62
C ARG A 151 1.32 -6.02 -16.34
N THR A 152 0.92 -4.76 -16.46
CA THR A 152 1.75 -3.72 -17.10
C THR A 152 2.95 -3.36 -16.22
N PRO A 153 4.10 -2.99 -16.84
CA PRO A 153 5.31 -2.65 -16.08
C PRO A 153 5.08 -1.54 -15.03
N ARG A 154 4.31 -0.50 -15.39
CA ARG A 154 3.95 0.59 -14.47
C ARG A 154 3.21 0.09 -13.23
N GLN A 155 2.16 -0.69 -13.43
CA GLN A 155 1.37 -1.19 -12.31
C GLN A 155 2.12 -2.22 -11.46
N ALA A 156 2.90 -3.10 -12.10
CA ALA A 156 3.76 -4.03 -11.39
C ALA A 156 4.82 -3.32 -10.54
N ALA A 157 5.40 -2.22 -11.02
CA ALA A 157 6.33 -1.38 -10.26
C ALA A 157 5.66 -0.74 -9.04
N ILE A 158 4.47 -0.16 -9.21
CA ILE A 158 3.69 0.42 -8.10
C ILE A 158 3.41 -0.64 -7.01
N LEU A 159 2.95 -1.83 -7.40
CA LEU A 159 2.63 -2.89 -6.44
C LEU A 159 3.87 -3.39 -5.68
N ARG A 160 5.05 -3.42 -6.33
CA ARG A 160 6.31 -3.77 -5.64
C ARG A 160 6.77 -2.66 -4.68
N ILE A 161 6.57 -1.39 -5.05
CA ILE A 161 6.83 -0.26 -4.14
C ILE A 161 5.88 -0.33 -2.95
N ARG A 162 4.58 -0.63 -3.17
CA ARG A 162 3.62 -0.84 -2.09
C ARG A 162 4.07 -1.94 -1.12
N ALA A 163 4.42 -3.11 -1.64
CA ALA A 163 4.89 -4.22 -0.81
C ALA A 163 6.15 -3.86 0.00
N GLU A 164 7.07 -3.08 -0.59
CA GLU A 164 8.25 -2.57 0.13
C GLU A 164 7.88 -1.57 1.21
N ALA A 165 6.94 -0.66 0.94
CA ALA A 165 6.44 0.30 1.93
C ALA A 165 5.80 -0.41 3.14
N GLU A 166 4.97 -1.43 2.89
CA GLU A 166 4.36 -2.25 3.94
C GLU A 166 5.39 -3.01 4.77
N ARG A 167 6.41 -3.58 4.13
CA ARG A 167 7.51 -4.28 4.81
C ARG A 167 8.30 -3.32 5.69
N ALA A 168 8.74 -2.18 5.13
CA ALA A 168 9.54 -1.20 5.84
C ALA A 168 8.77 -0.59 7.03
N ALA A 169 7.46 -0.36 6.87
CA ALA A 169 6.61 0.15 7.93
C ALA A 169 6.56 -0.82 9.13
N ARG A 170 6.34 -2.12 8.88
CA ARG A 170 6.34 -3.14 9.94
C ARG A 170 7.70 -3.28 10.62
N GLU A 171 8.79 -3.36 9.83
CA GLU A 171 10.15 -3.44 10.37
C GLU A 171 10.48 -2.22 11.27
N PHE A 172 10.04 -1.03 10.86
CA PHE A 172 10.23 0.17 11.68
C PHE A 172 9.47 0.05 13.00
N MET A 173 8.17 -0.28 12.96
CA MET A 173 7.35 -0.41 14.18
C MET A 173 7.89 -1.47 15.14
N ASP A 174 8.25 -2.64 14.61
CA ASP A 174 8.85 -3.73 15.41
C ASP A 174 10.18 -3.28 16.03
N SER A 175 11.02 -2.52 15.29
CA SER A 175 12.29 -1.99 15.80
C SER A 175 12.12 -0.94 16.91
N GLN A 176 10.97 -0.25 16.95
CA GLN A 176 10.61 0.70 18.01
C GLN A 176 9.95 0.01 19.23
N GLY A 177 9.85 -1.32 19.21
CA GLY A 177 9.27 -2.12 20.28
C GLY A 177 7.75 -2.12 20.31
N TYR A 178 7.09 -1.83 19.18
CA TYR A 178 5.64 -1.95 19.04
C TYR A 178 5.24 -3.37 18.71
N THR A 179 4.16 -3.84 19.31
CA THR A 179 3.56 -5.16 19.06
C THR A 179 2.41 -5.04 18.09
N LEU A 180 2.40 -5.83 17.00
CA LEU A 180 1.26 -5.91 16.10
C LEU A 180 0.06 -6.53 16.81
N THR A 181 -1.09 -5.84 16.78
CA THR A 181 -2.37 -6.36 17.28
C THR A 181 -3.46 -6.10 16.26
N ASP A 182 -4.32 -7.09 16.03
CA ASP A 182 -5.39 -6.98 15.04
C ASP A 182 -6.61 -6.29 15.63
N ALA A 183 -7.18 -5.34 14.89
CA ALA A 183 -8.46 -4.72 15.21
C ALA A 183 -9.59 -5.42 14.46
N PRO A 184 -10.82 -5.51 15.01
CA PRO A 184 -11.94 -6.11 14.32
C PRO A 184 -12.41 -5.23 13.15
N ILE A 185 -12.84 -5.88 12.07
CA ILE A 185 -13.44 -5.19 10.91
C ILE A 185 -14.89 -4.81 11.19
N PHE A 186 -15.65 -5.67 11.88
CA PHE A 186 -17.01 -5.37 12.31
C PHE A 186 -16.98 -4.61 13.63
N THR A 187 -17.73 -3.50 13.69
CA THR A 187 -17.80 -2.64 14.87
C THR A 187 -19.24 -2.23 15.17
N PRO A 188 -19.64 -2.08 16.43
CA PRO A 188 -20.93 -1.51 16.79
C PRO A 188 -20.95 0.02 16.78
N ALA A 189 -19.80 0.70 16.68
CA ALA A 189 -19.67 2.14 16.89
C ALA A 189 -18.83 2.84 15.81
N ALA A 190 -19.11 4.12 15.59
CA ALA A 190 -18.32 4.99 14.74
C ALA A 190 -17.06 5.50 15.45
N CYS A 191 -15.94 5.59 14.73
CA CYS A 191 -14.73 6.27 15.21
C CYS A 191 -14.65 7.71 14.64
N GLU A 192 -14.82 7.86 13.33
CA GLU A 192 -14.63 9.11 12.56
C GLU A 192 -15.95 9.82 12.20
N GLY A 193 -17.06 9.42 12.82
CA GLY A 193 -18.38 10.00 12.56
C GLY A 193 -19.38 9.03 11.94
N THR A 194 -20.67 9.24 12.22
CA THR A 194 -21.73 8.31 11.85
C THR A 194 -22.15 8.39 10.39
N SER A 195 -21.92 9.52 9.69
CA SER A 195 -22.38 9.75 8.33
C SER A 195 -21.60 8.98 7.24
N THR A 196 -20.46 8.43 7.58
CA THR A 196 -19.54 7.73 6.64
C THR A 196 -19.36 6.24 6.97
N LEU A 197 -20.29 5.65 7.74
CA LEU A 197 -20.31 4.22 8.05
C LEU A 197 -20.95 3.39 6.94
N PHE A 198 -20.35 2.26 6.60
CA PHE A 198 -21.01 1.18 5.87
C PHE A 198 -21.74 0.29 6.86
N GLU A 199 -23.08 0.33 6.83
CA GLU A 199 -23.94 -0.59 7.60
C GLU A 199 -23.98 -1.96 6.92
N VAL A 200 -23.88 -3.01 7.70
CA VAL A 200 -24.02 -4.41 7.26
C VAL A 200 -25.04 -5.14 8.13
N ASN A 201 -25.85 -5.99 7.53
CA ASN A 201 -26.69 -6.93 8.26
C ASN A 201 -25.77 -7.98 8.89
N TYR A 202 -25.80 -8.07 10.20
CA TYR A 202 -25.07 -9.07 10.95
C TYR A 202 -25.94 -10.32 11.16
N ILE A 203 -25.70 -11.12 12.18
CA ILE A 203 -26.46 -12.34 12.44
C ILE A 203 -27.81 -11.98 13.08
N ASP A 204 -28.89 -12.69 12.69
CA ASP A 204 -30.26 -12.53 13.27
C ASP A 204 -30.80 -11.08 13.22
N ASP A 205 -30.63 -10.41 12.07
CA ASP A 205 -31.07 -9.02 11.83
C ASP A 205 -30.39 -7.94 12.71
N GLU A 206 -29.36 -8.31 13.47
CA GLU A 206 -28.52 -7.32 14.14
C GLU A 206 -27.72 -6.49 13.13
N LYS A 207 -27.42 -5.25 13.49
CA LYS A 207 -26.63 -4.34 12.68
C LYS A 207 -25.21 -4.24 13.20
N ALA A 208 -24.27 -4.29 12.27
CA ALA A 208 -22.87 -3.94 12.49
C ALA A 208 -22.41 -2.94 11.43
N TYR A 209 -21.24 -2.39 11.60
CA TYR A 209 -20.64 -1.46 10.66
C TYR A 209 -19.25 -1.95 10.27
N LEU A 210 -18.79 -1.60 9.06
CA LEU A 210 -17.39 -1.77 8.69
C LEU A 210 -16.55 -0.68 9.37
N THR A 211 -15.41 -1.06 9.95
CA THR A 211 -14.58 -0.17 10.73
C THR A 211 -14.00 0.98 9.89
N GLN A 212 -14.00 2.19 10.46
CA GLN A 212 -13.36 3.38 9.87
C GLN A 212 -11.89 3.54 10.32
N SER A 213 -11.50 2.85 11.40
CA SER A 213 -10.18 2.87 12.04
C SER A 213 -10.11 1.75 13.08
N GLY A 214 -8.93 1.22 13.31
CA GLY A 214 -8.65 0.29 14.41
C GLY A 214 -8.41 0.98 15.75
N GLN A 215 -8.30 2.33 15.78
CA GLN A 215 -7.84 3.12 16.91
C GLN A 215 -8.50 2.75 18.24
N LEU A 216 -9.84 2.76 18.31
CA LEU A 216 -10.54 2.54 19.58
C LEU A 216 -10.18 1.18 20.21
N TYR A 217 -9.96 0.16 19.38
CA TYR A 217 -9.61 -1.19 19.82
C TYR A 217 -8.14 -1.32 20.23
N ILE A 218 -7.24 -0.65 19.49
CA ILE A 218 -5.83 -0.70 19.84
C ILE A 218 -5.49 0.17 21.06
N GLU A 219 -6.30 1.17 21.41
CA GLU A 219 -6.18 1.82 22.70
C GLU A 219 -6.37 0.82 23.86
N ALA A 220 -7.28 -0.15 23.72
CA ALA A 220 -7.44 -1.21 24.71
C ALA A 220 -6.22 -2.14 24.75
N THR A 221 -5.67 -2.53 23.60
CA THR A 221 -4.46 -3.37 23.58
C THR A 221 -3.21 -2.60 24.01
N ALA A 222 -3.15 -1.27 23.82
CA ALA A 222 -2.09 -0.42 24.35
C ALA A 222 -2.08 -0.40 25.90
N MET A 223 -3.25 -0.40 26.54
CA MET A 223 -3.33 -0.52 28.01
C MET A 223 -2.87 -1.89 28.52
N ALA A 224 -2.85 -2.92 27.67
CA ALA A 224 -2.37 -4.25 28.01
C ALA A 224 -0.89 -4.47 27.69
N LEU A 225 -0.39 -3.93 26.57
CA LEU A 225 0.92 -4.24 26.01
C LEU A 225 1.88 -3.02 25.94
N GLY A 226 1.39 -1.83 26.27
CA GLY A 226 2.15 -0.59 26.30
C GLY A 226 2.27 0.09 24.94
N LYS A 227 2.94 -0.54 23.97
CA LYS A 227 3.15 -0.04 22.62
C LYS A 227 2.61 -1.04 21.60
N VAL A 228 1.62 -0.65 20.84
CA VAL A 228 0.96 -1.53 19.85
C VAL A 228 0.77 -0.82 18.53
N TYR A 229 0.56 -1.58 17.46
CA TYR A 229 0.04 -1.05 16.21
C TYR A 229 -0.90 -2.06 15.55
N THR A 230 -1.82 -1.58 14.75
CA THR A 230 -2.58 -2.39 13.80
C THR A 230 -2.23 -2.01 12.36
N PHE A 231 -2.39 -2.93 11.44
CA PHE A 231 -2.19 -2.67 10.02
C PHE A 231 -3.23 -3.43 9.21
N GLY A 232 -4.32 -2.77 8.88
CA GLY A 232 -5.49 -3.42 8.32
C GLY A 232 -6.34 -2.52 7.43
N PRO A 233 -7.38 -3.11 6.81
CA PRO A 233 -8.33 -2.38 5.98
C PRO A 233 -9.26 -1.51 6.84
N THR A 234 -9.60 -0.35 6.28
CA THR A 234 -10.58 0.60 6.82
C THR A 234 -11.56 1.03 5.74
N PHE A 235 -12.76 1.44 6.15
CA PHE A 235 -13.88 1.66 5.25
C PHE A 235 -14.56 2.99 5.55
N ARG A 236 -14.73 3.84 4.54
CA ARG A 236 -15.44 5.12 4.68
C ARG A 236 -16.43 5.30 3.53
N ALA A 237 -17.71 5.42 3.85
CA ALA A 237 -18.80 5.58 2.88
C ALA A 237 -18.91 7.05 2.40
N GLU A 238 -17.78 7.70 2.17
CA GLU A 238 -17.73 9.09 1.71
C GLU A 238 -18.13 9.22 0.24
N LYS A 239 -19.03 10.16 -0.05
CA LYS A 239 -19.45 10.48 -1.42
C LYS A 239 -18.46 11.44 -2.11
N SER A 240 -17.16 11.16 -1.99
CA SER A 240 -16.10 11.97 -2.57
C SER A 240 -15.63 11.42 -3.92
N LYS A 241 -15.46 12.32 -4.90
CA LYS A 241 -14.92 12.00 -6.25
C LYS A 241 -13.48 12.49 -6.43
N THR A 242 -12.79 12.86 -5.37
CA THR A 242 -11.44 13.38 -5.48
C THR A 242 -10.43 12.29 -5.81
N ARG A 243 -9.26 12.67 -6.28
CA ARG A 243 -8.13 11.76 -6.56
C ARG A 243 -7.50 11.14 -5.32
N ARG A 244 -7.92 11.58 -4.10
CA ARG A 244 -7.34 11.21 -2.80
C ARG A 244 -8.26 10.33 -1.96
N HIS A 245 -9.42 9.86 -2.49
CA HIS A 245 -10.39 9.10 -1.73
C HIS A 245 -10.67 7.72 -2.35
N LEU A 246 -10.72 6.73 -1.49
CA LEU A 246 -11.24 5.38 -1.72
C LEU A 246 -12.24 5.07 -0.63
N THR A 247 -13.18 4.16 -0.88
CA THR A 247 -14.14 3.71 0.13
C THR A 247 -13.60 2.55 0.97
N GLU A 248 -12.54 1.89 0.51
CA GLU A 248 -11.76 0.87 1.21
C GLU A 248 -10.28 1.16 1.00
N PHE A 249 -9.50 1.25 2.08
CA PHE A 249 -8.07 1.53 2.05
C PHE A 249 -7.39 0.95 3.28
N TRP A 250 -6.06 0.97 3.33
CA TRP A 250 -5.29 0.39 4.42
C TRP A 250 -4.66 1.45 5.29
N MET A 251 -4.74 1.25 6.60
CA MET A 251 -4.09 2.12 7.57
C MET A 251 -3.10 1.33 8.43
N LEU A 252 -1.96 1.95 8.71
CA LEU A 252 -1.09 1.56 9.81
C LEU A 252 -1.34 2.55 10.95
N GLU A 253 -1.74 2.02 12.10
CA GLU A 253 -2.20 2.82 13.24
C GLU A 253 -1.45 2.37 14.50
N PRO A 254 -0.39 3.10 14.95
CA PRO A 254 0.23 2.87 16.25
C PRO A 254 -0.53 3.57 17.36
N GLU A 255 -0.47 2.99 18.56
CA GLU A 255 -0.96 3.57 19.81
C GLU A 255 -0.02 3.20 20.95
N ALA A 256 0.32 4.15 21.82
CA ALA A 256 1.28 3.91 22.89
C ALA A 256 0.89 4.61 24.21
N ALA A 257 0.89 3.82 25.27
CA ALA A 257 0.72 4.31 26.64
C ALA A 257 1.93 5.15 27.08
N TYR A 258 1.68 6.20 27.86
CA TYR A 258 2.67 7.17 28.36
C TYR A 258 3.42 7.94 27.26
N VAL A 259 2.84 8.01 26.05
CA VAL A 259 3.35 8.81 24.94
C VAL A 259 2.46 10.03 24.74
N GLU A 260 3.06 11.21 24.65
CA GLU A 260 2.39 12.47 24.40
C GLU A 260 2.52 12.92 22.95
N LEU A 261 1.93 14.09 22.61
CA LEU A 261 1.83 14.59 21.24
C LEU A 261 3.19 14.66 20.50
N ASP A 262 4.21 15.23 21.15
CA ASP A 262 5.52 15.47 20.50
C ASP A 262 6.26 14.18 20.19
N GLU A 263 6.12 13.17 21.04
CA GLU A 263 6.68 11.84 20.82
C GLU A 263 5.94 11.10 19.69
N ALA A 264 4.61 11.23 19.63
CA ALA A 264 3.80 10.67 18.53
C ALA A 264 4.18 11.30 17.18
N MET A 265 4.39 12.63 17.12
CA MET A 265 4.89 13.31 15.93
C MET A 265 6.28 12.79 15.52
N THR A 266 7.19 12.62 16.49
CA THR A 266 8.55 12.09 16.25
C THR A 266 8.52 10.65 15.70
N LEU A 267 7.62 9.80 16.22
CA LEU A 267 7.40 8.45 15.71
C LEU A 267 6.91 8.48 14.25
N GLY A 268 5.96 9.36 13.93
CA GLY A 268 5.45 9.54 12.57
C GLY A 268 6.52 9.99 11.58
N GLU A 269 7.39 10.94 11.97
CA GLU A 269 8.55 11.37 11.17
C GLU A 269 9.49 10.19 10.88
N GLY A 270 9.80 9.40 11.90
CA GLY A 270 10.66 8.22 11.77
C GLY A 270 10.06 7.16 10.85
N LEU A 271 8.77 6.87 10.99
CA LEU A 271 8.04 5.90 10.18
C LEU A 271 8.06 6.28 8.69
N VAL A 272 7.67 7.52 8.36
CA VAL A 272 7.63 7.99 6.97
C VAL A 272 9.03 8.02 6.37
N SER A 273 10.04 8.47 7.14
CA SER A 273 11.43 8.44 6.69
C SER A 273 11.90 7.01 6.41
N ALA A 274 11.65 6.06 7.31
CA ALA A 274 12.05 4.66 7.14
C ALA A 274 11.45 4.05 5.86
N ILE A 275 10.16 4.29 5.61
CA ILE A 275 9.47 3.82 4.41
C ILE A 275 10.11 4.40 3.15
N VAL A 276 10.27 5.73 3.08
CA VAL A 276 10.81 6.41 1.90
C VAL A 276 12.25 5.99 1.63
N GLN A 277 13.11 5.96 2.64
CA GLN A 277 14.51 5.56 2.47
C GLN A 277 14.63 4.08 2.08
N SER A 278 13.78 3.20 2.58
CA SER A 278 13.73 1.79 2.18
C SER A 278 13.34 1.63 0.71
N VAL A 279 12.32 2.36 0.25
CA VAL A 279 11.90 2.34 -1.16
C VAL A 279 13.00 2.89 -2.06
N LEU A 280 13.63 4.01 -1.73
CA LEU A 280 14.74 4.58 -2.49
C LEU A 280 15.90 3.59 -2.64
N LYS A 281 16.22 2.86 -1.57
CA LYS A 281 17.30 1.87 -1.55
C LYS A 281 16.97 0.59 -2.33
N ASN A 282 15.76 0.06 -2.13
CA ASN A 282 15.42 -1.30 -2.55
C ASN A 282 14.58 -1.36 -3.83
N LYS A 283 14.00 -0.22 -4.27
CA LYS A 283 13.08 -0.12 -5.42
C LYS A 283 13.47 0.96 -6.43
N ALA A 284 14.78 1.23 -6.54
CA ALA A 284 15.30 2.22 -7.49
C ALA A 284 14.87 1.92 -8.95
N ARG A 285 14.86 0.65 -9.36
CA ARG A 285 14.45 0.21 -10.69
C ARG A 285 12.95 0.43 -10.95
N GLU A 286 12.13 0.20 -9.95
CA GLU A 286 10.70 0.47 -10.01
C GLU A 286 10.42 1.97 -10.13
N LEU A 287 11.11 2.80 -9.35
CA LEU A 287 11.03 4.27 -9.44
C LEU A 287 11.48 4.79 -10.81
N GLU A 288 12.54 4.22 -11.39
CA GLU A 288 12.97 4.52 -12.76
C GLU A 288 11.90 4.12 -13.79
N THR A 289 11.27 2.94 -13.65
CA THR A 289 10.17 2.48 -14.51
C THR A 289 8.99 3.46 -14.47
N LEU A 290 8.73 4.07 -13.31
CA LEU A 290 7.71 5.11 -13.13
C LEU A 290 8.16 6.47 -13.63
N LYS A 291 9.43 6.67 -13.98
CA LYS A 291 10.06 7.96 -14.28
C LYS A 291 9.89 8.96 -13.13
N ARG A 292 9.94 8.45 -11.89
CA ARG A 292 9.76 9.27 -10.68
C ARG A 292 10.99 10.12 -10.42
N ASP A 293 10.81 11.43 -10.36
CA ASP A 293 11.85 12.32 -9.82
C ASP A 293 11.98 12.09 -8.30
N THR A 294 13.11 11.55 -7.89
CA THR A 294 13.37 11.19 -6.49
C THR A 294 14.08 12.29 -5.69
N THR A 295 14.36 13.44 -6.28
CA THR A 295 15.15 14.52 -5.66
C THR A 295 14.56 14.94 -4.31
N LYS A 296 13.23 15.19 -4.25
CA LYS A 296 12.57 15.55 -3.00
C LYS A 296 12.49 14.39 -2.01
N LEU A 297 12.31 13.16 -2.51
CA LEU A 297 12.24 11.98 -1.65
C LEU A 297 13.57 11.72 -0.90
N GLN A 298 14.71 12.08 -1.48
CA GLN A 298 16.02 11.97 -0.81
C GLN A 298 16.16 12.87 0.43
N ASN A 299 15.39 13.97 0.49
CA ASN A 299 15.36 14.92 1.60
C ASN A 299 14.41 14.49 2.74
N VAL A 300 13.68 13.38 2.59
CA VAL A 300 12.74 12.89 3.60
C VAL A 300 13.51 12.21 4.74
N LYS A 301 14.04 13.04 5.64
CA LYS A 301 14.80 12.65 6.84
C LYS A 301 14.39 13.56 8.00
N PRO A 302 14.21 13.02 9.22
CA PRO A 302 13.92 13.81 10.40
C PRO A 302 15.06 14.81 10.73
N PRO A 303 14.76 15.92 11.43
CA PRO A 303 13.41 16.34 11.83
C PRO A 303 12.63 16.95 10.66
N PHE A 304 11.30 16.75 10.67
CA PHE A 304 10.41 17.44 9.75
C PHE A 304 9.99 18.81 10.29
N PRO A 305 9.63 19.78 9.42
CA PRO A 305 9.03 21.03 9.88
C PRO A 305 7.75 20.77 10.67
N ARG A 306 7.60 21.44 11.82
CA ARG A 306 6.40 21.45 12.66
C ARG A 306 5.89 22.87 12.77
N ILE A 307 4.65 23.12 12.40
CA ILE A 307 4.00 24.43 12.49
C ILE A 307 2.68 24.31 13.23
N SER A 308 2.28 25.37 13.94
CA SER A 308 0.96 25.41 14.54
C SER A 308 -0.13 25.56 13.48
N TYR A 309 -1.38 25.15 13.80
CA TYR A 309 -2.52 25.45 12.95
C TYR A 309 -2.65 26.96 12.67
N GLU A 310 -2.39 27.81 13.67
CA GLU A 310 -2.42 29.26 13.50
C GLU A 310 -1.38 29.77 12.48
N ASP A 311 -0.20 29.15 12.44
CA ASP A 311 0.83 29.46 11.45
C ASP A 311 0.44 28.94 10.05
N ALA A 312 -0.19 27.76 9.98
CA ALA A 312 -0.73 27.27 8.72
C ALA A 312 -1.79 28.24 8.14
N ILE A 313 -2.68 28.78 8.97
CA ILE A 313 -3.65 29.82 8.54
C ILE A 313 -2.93 31.11 8.05
N LYS A 314 -1.80 31.49 8.67
CA LYS A 314 -0.99 32.64 8.17
C LYS A 314 -0.37 32.34 6.81
N VAL A 315 0.11 31.11 6.58
CA VAL A 315 0.62 30.66 5.28
C VAL A 315 -0.50 30.73 4.23
N LEU A 316 -1.67 30.22 4.52
CA LEU A 316 -2.82 30.26 3.61
C LEU A 316 -3.17 31.69 3.21
N ARG A 317 -3.26 32.61 4.18
CA ARG A 317 -3.55 34.04 3.94
C ARG A 317 -2.47 34.72 3.09
N LYS A 318 -1.19 34.40 3.29
CA LYS A 318 -0.08 34.89 2.47
C LYS A 318 -0.26 34.54 0.99
N HIS A 319 -0.88 33.40 0.72
CA HIS A 319 -1.21 32.94 -0.64
C HIS A 319 -2.62 33.37 -1.13
N GLY A 320 -3.26 34.32 -0.44
CA GLY A 320 -4.56 34.85 -0.85
C GLY A 320 -5.76 33.97 -0.52
N ASN A 321 -5.58 32.87 0.23
CA ASN A 321 -6.69 32.06 0.70
C ASN A 321 -7.40 32.77 1.86
N PRO A 322 -8.75 32.88 1.88
CA PRO A 322 -9.52 33.62 2.89
C PRO A 322 -9.68 32.88 4.24
N ALA A 323 -9.00 31.75 4.43
CA ALA A 323 -9.12 30.90 5.61
C ALA A 323 -9.01 31.68 6.93
N LYS A 324 -9.84 31.30 7.91
CA LYS A 324 -9.90 31.90 9.25
C LYS A 324 -9.61 30.83 10.30
N PHE A 325 -9.27 31.27 11.49
CA PHE A 325 -9.18 30.39 12.63
C PHE A 325 -10.54 29.69 12.86
N GLY A 326 -10.54 28.38 12.97
CA GLY A 326 -11.74 27.55 13.10
C GLY A 326 -12.19 26.87 11.81
N ASP A 327 -11.69 27.32 10.66
CA ASP A 327 -11.98 26.65 9.38
C ASP A 327 -11.20 25.30 9.30
N ASP A 328 -11.79 24.30 8.67
CA ASP A 328 -11.06 23.07 8.35
C ASP A 328 -10.03 23.33 7.23
N ILE A 329 -8.89 22.65 7.29
CA ILE A 329 -7.85 22.70 6.24
C ILE A 329 -8.15 21.56 5.27
N GLY A 330 -8.76 21.89 4.14
CA GLY A 330 -9.10 20.91 3.10
C GLY A 330 -7.96 20.64 2.13
N GLY A 331 -8.22 19.79 1.11
CA GLY A 331 -7.18 19.32 0.21
C GLY A 331 -6.44 20.38 -0.61
N ASP A 332 -7.09 21.50 -0.93
CA ASP A 332 -6.46 22.61 -1.65
C ASP A 332 -5.59 23.43 -0.69
N GLU A 333 -6.07 23.67 0.52
CA GLU A 333 -5.34 24.34 1.61
C GLU A 333 -4.11 23.52 2.03
N GLU A 334 -4.26 22.19 2.22
CA GLU A 334 -3.15 21.26 2.47
C GLU A 334 -2.05 21.38 1.41
N THR A 335 -2.46 21.50 0.14
CA THR A 335 -1.54 21.65 -0.99
C THR A 335 -0.77 22.98 -0.91
N ILE A 336 -1.44 24.08 -0.57
CA ILE A 336 -0.78 25.39 -0.41
C ILE A 336 0.25 25.31 0.71
N VAL A 337 -0.13 24.80 1.88
CA VAL A 337 0.77 24.73 3.04
C VAL A 337 1.96 23.79 2.75
N SER A 338 1.70 22.57 2.25
CA SER A 338 2.77 21.59 2.03
C SER A 338 3.78 22.02 0.95
N ASN A 339 3.38 22.85 0.00
CA ASN A 339 4.28 23.36 -1.05
C ASN A 339 5.30 24.39 -0.56
N GLU A 340 5.14 24.96 0.64
CA GLU A 340 6.16 25.81 1.27
C GLU A 340 7.39 25.00 1.74
N PHE A 341 7.32 23.64 1.74
CA PHE A 341 8.35 22.77 2.28
C PHE A 341 8.86 21.77 1.23
N ASP A 342 10.12 21.36 1.37
CA ASP A 342 10.78 20.37 0.49
C ASP A 342 10.59 18.92 0.95
N ARG A 343 9.95 18.72 2.12
CA ARG A 343 9.69 17.43 2.78
C ARG A 343 8.36 17.50 3.52
N PRO A 344 7.84 16.40 4.07
CA PRO A 344 6.60 16.43 4.83
C PRO A 344 6.64 17.44 5.97
N VAL A 345 5.53 18.12 6.20
CA VAL A 345 5.31 19.10 7.28
C VAL A 345 4.23 18.61 8.22
N LEU A 346 4.41 18.82 9.53
CA LEU A 346 3.39 18.56 10.53
C LEU A 346 2.69 19.85 10.91
N ILE A 347 1.36 19.85 10.84
CA ILE A 347 0.51 20.91 11.39
C ILE A 347 -0.07 20.39 12.69
N HIS A 348 0.06 21.13 13.79
CA HIS A 348 -0.42 20.66 15.10
C HIS A 348 -1.28 21.69 15.82
N ARG A 349 -2.00 21.23 16.87
CA ARG A 349 -2.88 22.07 17.71
C ARG A 349 -3.99 22.72 16.91
N TYR A 350 -4.82 21.90 16.34
CA TYR A 350 -6.04 22.32 15.63
C TYR A 350 -7.12 22.80 16.62
N PRO A 351 -8.07 23.63 16.17
CA PRO A 351 -9.24 23.98 16.98
C PRO A 351 -9.99 22.74 17.44
N ALA A 352 -10.25 22.62 18.76
CA ALA A 352 -10.89 21.43 19.34
C ALA A 352 -12.33 21.21 18.82
N ALA A 353 -12.98 22.28 18.35
CA ALA A 353 -14.34 22.23 17.83
C ALA A 353 -14.49 21.45 16.51
N ILE A 354 -13.41 21.38 15.73
CA ILE A 354 -13.41 20.69 14.40
C ILE A 354 -12.74 19.32 14.44
N LYS A 355 -12.25 18.89 15.61
CA LYS A 355 -11.54 17.59 15.76
C LYS A 355 -12.40 16.58 16.54
N ALA A 356 -12.10 15.29 16.37
CA ALA A 356 -12.86 14.19 16.91
C ALA A 356 -12.99 14.21 18.46
N PHE A 357 -14.02 13.55 18.96
CA PHE A 357 -14.41 13.56 20.38
C PHE A 357 -13.35 13.06 21.34
N TYR A 358 -12.48 12.16 20.89
CA TYR A 358 -11.45 11.49 21.70
C TYR A 358 -10.15 12.28 21.85
N MET A 359 -9.99 13.40 21.14
CA MET A 359 -8.73 14.15 21.14
C MET A 359 -8.61 15.04 22.38
N GLN A 360 -7.44 14.97 23.04
CA GLN A 360 -7.13 15.72 24.25
C GLN A 360 -7.07 17.21 23.98
N PRO A 361 -7.83 18.07 24.66
CA PRO A 361 -7.62 19.51 24.62
C PRO A 361 -6.25 19.90 25.21
N ASP A 362 -5.64 20.95 24.68
CA ASP A 362 -4.41 21.53 25.21
C ASP A 362 -4.69 22.17 26.59
N ALA A 363 -3.82 21.94 27.57
CA ALA A 363 -4.03 22.40 28.95
C ALA A 363 -4.01 23.93 29.09
N GLU A 364 -3.15 24.59 28.27
CA GLU A 364 -3.00 26.06 28.28
C GLU A 364 -4.01 26.75 27.36
N ARG A 365 -4.41 26.06 26.27
CA ARG A 365 -5.33 26.54 25.25
C ARG A 365 -6.42 25.51 24.99
N PRO A 366 -7.43 25.38 25.87
CA PRO A 366 -8.48 24.36 25.75
C PRO A 366 -9.36 24.47 24.48
N ASP A 367 -9.28 25.59 23.79
CA ASP A 367 -9.86 25.81 22.46
C ASP A 367 -9.11 25.05 21.35
N LEU A 368 -7.92 24.52 21.64
CA LEU A 368 -7.10 23.70 20.75
C LEU A 368 -7.09 22.23 21.21
N ALA A 369 -7.00 21.31 20.26
CA ALA A 369 -6.76 19.90 20.52
C ALA A 369 -5.29 19.54 20.30
N LEU A 370 -4.75 18.65 21.12
CA LEU A 370 -3.44 18.04 20.92
C LEU A 370 -3.49 17.03 19.76
N ALA A 371 -3.75 17.54 18.57
CA ALA A 371 -3.87 16.83 17.32
C ALA A 371 -2.76 17.27 16.36
N PHE A 372 -2.42 16.41 15.40
CA PHE A 372 -1.52 16.75 14.31
C PHE A 372 -1.90 16.02 13.03
N ASP A 373 -1.62 16.66 11.90
CA ASP A 373 -1.69 16.07 10.58
C ASP A 373 -0.31 16.23 9.90
N MET A 374 0.20 15.18 9.25
CA MET A 374 1.42 15.23 8.46
C MET A 374 1.05 15.29 6.99
N LEU A 375 1.44 16.36 6.33
CA LEU A 375 1.18 16.61 4.93
C LEU A 375 2.38 16.24 4.07
N ALA A 376 2.18 15.38 3.07
CA ALA A 376 3.17 15.13 2.04
C ALA A 376 3.19 16.27 1.01
N PRO A 377 4.37 16.68 0.51
CA PRO A 377 4.48 17.71 -0.53
C PRO A 377 3.92 17.23 -1.88
N GLU A 378 4.03 18.08 -2.90
CA GLU A 378 3.63 17.79 -4.28
C GLU A 378 2.10 17.57 -4.45
N GLY A 379 1.29 18.08 -3.53
CA GLY A 379 -0.16 18.05 -3.60
C GLY A 379 -0.79 16.72 -3.19
N TYR A 380 -0.08 15.86 -2.46
CA TYR A 380 -0.63 14.61 -1.95
C TYR A 380 -1.42 14.79 -0.64
N GLY A 381 -1.14 15.86 0.10
CA GLY A 381 -1.88 16.25 1.31
C GLY A 381 -1.62 15.33 2.50
N GLU A 382 -2.58 15.23 3.40
CA GLU A 382 -2.47 14.45 4.63
C GLU A 382 -2.18 12.98 4.37
N ILE A 383 -1.05 12.49 4.91
CA ILE A 383 -0.66 11.06 4.92
C ILE A 383 -0.76 10.44 6.31
N ILE A 384 -0.69 11.25 7.35
CA ILE A 384 -0.87 10.85 8.76
C ILE A 384 -1.79 11.86 9.43
N GLY A 385 -2.78 11.36 10.18
CA GLY A 385 -3.55 12.12 11.16
C GLY A 385 -3.44 11.48 12.54
N GLY A 386 -3.18 12.27 13.58
CA GLY A 386 -2.93 11.74 14.92
C GLY A 386 -3.29 12.70 16.04
N SER A 387 -3.28 12.18 17.27
CA SER A 387 -3.50 13.01 18.45
C SER A 387 -3.05 12.32 19.74
N GLN A 388 -2.89 13.11 20.79
CA GLN A 388 -2.98 12.63 22.16
C GLN A 388 -4.45 12.38 22.49
N ARG A 389 -4.75 11.30 23.25
CA ARG A 389 -6.11 10.89 23.54
C ARG A 389 -6.54 11.42 24.91
N ILE A 390 -7.85 11.69 25.05
CA ILE A 390 -8.43 12.00 26.35
C ILE A 390 -8.28 10.78 27.26
N HIS A 391 -7.60 10.95 28.39
CA HIS A 391 -7.42 9.92 29.40
C HIS A 391 -8.27 10.17 30.66
N ASP A 392 -8.93 11.32 30.76
CA ASP A 392 -9.89 11.64 31.81
C ASP A 392 -11.29 11.13 31.46
N TYR A 393 -11.94 10.42 32.40
CA TYR A 393 -13.25 9.80 32.20
C TYR A 393 -14.35 10.84 31.99
N ASP A 394 -14.44 11.85 32.87
CA ASP A 394 -15.53 12.83 32.86
C ASP A 394 -15.44 13.73 31.61
N LEU A 395 -14.22 14.08 31.21
CA LEU A 395 -13.97 14.84 30.00
C LEU A 395 -14.39 14.04 28.76
N LEU A 396 -14.08 12.74 28.71
CA LEU A 396 -14.46 11.91 27.56
C LEU A 396 -15.97 11.75 27.45
N VAL A 397 -16.67 11.54 28.57
CA VAL A 397 -18.14 11.50 28.61
C VAL A 397 -18.75 12.82 28.14
N LYS A 398 -18.21 13.95 28.59
CA LYS A 398 -18.62 15.27 28.13
C LYS A 398 -18.47 15.41 26.59
N ARG A 399 -17.32 15.01 26.05
CA ARG A 399 -17.04 15.10 24.60
C ARG A 399 -17.94 14.18 23.78
N LEU A 400 -18.25 12.96 24.25
CA LEU A 400 -19.23 12.08 23.60
C LEU A 400 -20.60 12.75 23.45
N ARG A 401 -21.07 13.41 24.53
CA ARG A 401 -22.34 14.15 24.52
C ARG A 401 -22.33 15.34 23.58
N GLU A 402 -21.25 16.13 23.57
CA GLU A 402 -21.07 17.26 22.66
C GLU A 402 -21.13 16.84 21.19
N HIS A 403 -20.62 15.64 20.87
CA HIS A 403 -20.65 15.04 19.54
C HIS A 403 -21.92 14.22 19.24
N ASN A 404 -22.93 14.22 20.14
CA ASN A 404 -24.17 13.47 20.01
C ASN A 404 -23.97 11.96 19.78
N LEU A 405 -22.95 11.37 20.39
CA LEU A 405 -22.64 9.95 20.31
C LEU A 405 -23.30 9.18 21.47
N PRO A 406 -23.88 7.98 21.23
CA PRO A 406 -24.57 7.22 22.26
C PRO A 406 -23.57 6.57 23.22
N GLU A 407 -23.56 6.99 24.50
CA GLU A 407 -22.64 6.47 25.53
C GLU A 407 -22.67 4.95 25.65
N GLU A 408 -23.82 4.31 25.42
CA GLU A 408 -23.98 2.86 25.52
C GLU A 408 -23.07 2.11 24.53
N ALA A 409 -22.93 2.60 23.31
CA ALA A 409 -22.05 2.01 22.30
C ALA A 409 -20.55 2.15 22.65
N PHE A 410 -20.22 3.10 23.53
CA PHE A 410 -18.85 3.38 23.97
C PHE A 410 -18.58 2.94 25.42
N ARG A 411 -19.48 2.19 26.07
CA ARG A 411 -19.31 1.76 27.48
C ARG A 411 -17.96 1.07 27.69
N TRP A 412 -17.61 0.10 26.83
CA TRP A 412 -16.34 -0.61 26.91
C TRP A 412 -15.13 0.30 26.71
N TYR A 413 -15.25 1.33 25.87
CA TYR A 413 -14.19 2.30 25.61
C TYR A 413 -14.03 3.29 26.79
N LEU A 414 -15.13 3.68 27.43
CA LEU A 414 -15.14 4.47 28.67
C LEU A 414 -14.49 3.71 29.83
N ASP A 415 -14.61 2.38 29.89
CA ASP A 415 -13.98 1.57 30.92
C ASP A 415 -12.45 1.65 30.87
N LEU A 416 -11.84 1.90 29.70
CA LEU A 416 -10.40 2.16 29.60
C LEU A 416 -9.97 3.40 30.39
N ARG A 417 -10.88 4.37 30.60
CA ARG A 417 -10.63 5.58 31.40
C ARG A 417 -10.95 5.37 32.87
N ARG A 418 -11.76 4.39 33.18
CA ARG A 418 -12.13 4.06 34.56
C ARG A 418 -11.08 3.20 35.27
N TYR A 419 -10.41 2.33 34.55
CA TYR A 419 -9.52 1.31 35.08
C TYR A 419 -8.06 1.55 34.70
N GLY A 420 -7.42 2.52 35.37
CA GLY A 420 -5.98 2.76 35.24
C GLY A 420 -5.57 3.48 33.99
N SER A 421 -6.34 4.48 33.58
CA SER A 421 -6.03 5.31 32.41
C SER A 421 -4.71 6.07 32.56
N VAL A 422 -4.04 6.26 31.44
CA VAL A 422 -2.78 7.01 31.33
C VAL A 422 -2.82 7.93 30.10
N PRO A 423 -2.02 9.01 30.06
CA PRO A 423 -1.79 9.72 28.81
C PRO A 423 -1.31 8.74 27.73
N HIS A 424 -1.89 8.80 26.56
CA HIS A 424 -1.52 7.96 25.44
C HIS A 424 -1.79 8.66 24.11
N SER A 425 -1.07 8.28 23.09
CA SER A 425 -1.12 8.92 21.79
C SER A 425 -0.95 7.91 20.67
N GLY A 426 -1.51 8.25 19.54
CA GLY A 426 -1.36 7.48 18.33
C GLY A 426 -1.73 8.27 17.09
N PHE A 427 -1.60 7.61 15.95
CA PHE A 427 -1.96 8.19 14.66
C PHE A 427 -2.38 7.12 13.65
N GLY A 428 -3.02 7.53 12.56
CA GLY A 428 -3.30 6.68 11.42
C GLY A 428 -2.51 7.14 10.19
N MET A 429 -1.71 6.25 9.60
CA MET A 429 -1.04 6.48 8.33
C MET A 429 -1.83 5.80 7.20
N GLY A 430 -2.34 6.60 6.25
CA GLY A 430 -2.97 6.08 5.04
C GLY A 430 -1.95 5.52 4.06
N LEU A 431 -1.94 4.20 3.86
CA LEU A 431 -0.95 3.53 3.01
C LEU A 431 -1.05 3.99 1.55
N GLU A 432 -2.25 4.05 0.99
CA GLU A 432 -2.45 4.41 -0.41
C GLU A 432 -1.97 5.83 -0.72
N ARG A 433 -2.22 6.78 0.18
CA ARG A 433 -1.79 8.17 0.00
C ARG A 433 -0.26 8.29 0.07
N THR A 434 0.34 7.57 1.03
CA THR A 434 1.80 7.49 1.17
C THR A 434 2.47 6.84 -0.05
N VAL A 435 1.93 5.72 -0.54
CA VAL A 435 2.47 5.04 -1.73
C VAL A 435 2.26 5.86 -3.00
N ALA A 436 1.10 6.54 -3.14
CA ALA A 436 0.84 7.42 -4.27
C ALA A 436 1.86 8.56 -4.35
N TRP A 437 2.17 9.19 -3.22
CA TRP A 437 3.20 10.22 -3.14
C TRP A 437 4.58 9.68 -3.52
N ILE A 438 5.01 8.56 -2.95
CA ILE A 438 6.31 7.95 -3.26
C ILE A 438 6.42 7.61 -4.75
N CYS A 439 5.36 7.04 -5.34
CA CYS A 439 5.32 6.65 -6.75
C CYS A 439 5.13 7.82 -7.72
N GLY A 440 4.68 8.99 -7.27
CA GLY A 440 4.24 10.06 -8.15
C GLY A 440 2.96 9.70 -8.91
N ALA A 441 2.06 8.90 -8.31
CA ALA A 441 0.82 8.49 -8.94
C ALA A 441 -0.23 9.60 -8.88
N GLU A 442 -0.90 9.87 -9.98
CA GLU A 442 -1.91 10.95 -10.05
C GLU A 442 -3.16 10.68 -9.23
N HIS A 443 -3.50 9.42 -9.03
CA HIS A 443 -4.70 9.01 -8.31
C HIS A 443 -4.43 7.75 -7.45
N ILE A 444 -4.90 7.76 -6.20
CA ILE A 444 -4.68 6.64 -5.27
C ILE A 444 -5.28 5.30 -5.73
N ARG A 445 -6.22 5.28 -6.67
CA ARG A 445 -6.77 4.06 -7.29
C ARG A 445 -5.71 3.22 -8.00
N GLU A 446 -4.58 3.80 -8.37
CA GLU A 446 -3.50 3.08 -9.04
C GLU A 446 -2.65 2.25 -8.07
N VAL A 447 -2.62 2.61 -6.79
CA VAL A 447 -1.66 2.09 -5.81
C VAL A 447 -2.21 1.01 -4.89
N ILE A 448 -3.46 0.63 -5.08
CA ILE A 448 -4.09 -0.53 -4.43
C ILE A 448 -4.44 -1.57 -5.50
N PRO A 449 -4.30 -2.88 -5.25
CA PRO A 449 -4.58 -3.91 -6.25
C PRO A 449 -5.98 -3.81 -6.86
N PHE A 450 -7.00 -3.71 -6.03
CA PHE A 450 -8.41 -3.60 -6.45
C PHE A 450 -9.07 -2.41 -5.75
N PRO A 451 -9.12 -1.22 -6.39
CA PRO A 451 -9.67 -0.03 -5.75
C PRO A 451 -11.19 -0.14 -5.60
N ARG A 452 -11.68 0.24 -4.42
CA ARG A 452 -13.11 0.47 -4.15
C ARG A 452 -13.35 1.97 -4.11
N MET A 453 -14.22 2.43 -4.98
CA MET A 453 -14.50 3.85 -5.16
C MET A 453 -16.00 4.10 -5.19
N LEU A 454 -16.39 5.35 -5.06
CA LEU A 454 -17.78 5.76 -5.26
C LEU A 454 -18.30 5.21 -6.60
N TYR A 455 -19.36 4.40 -6.55
CA TYR A 455 -20.00 3.74 -7.71
C TYR A 455 -19.15 2.68 -8.44
N ARG A 456 -18.02 2.23 -7.86
CA ARG A 456 -17.21 1.16 -8.46
C ARG A 456 -16.78 0.12 -7.42
N VAL A 457 -17.34 -1.06 -7.53
CA VAL A 457 -17.03 -2.26 -6.71
C VAL A 457 -16.35 -3.34 -7.55
N TYR A 458 -16.61 -3.38 -8.86
CA TYR A 458 -16.06 -4.37 -9.81
C TYR A 458 -14.75 -3.86 -10.45
N PRO A 459 -13.82 -4.77 -10.79
CA PRO A 459 -13.70 -6.19 -10.39
C PRO A 459 -13.32 -6.37 -8.94
#